data_7e063a1a979e8713d92e5309cafe7028
#
_entry.id   7e063a1a979e8713d92e5309cafe7028
#
_cell.length_a   1.000
_cell.length_b   1.000
_cell.length_c   1.000
_cell.angle_alpha   90.00
_cell.angle_beta   90.00
_cell.angle_gamma   90.00
#
_symmetry.space_group_name_H-M   'P 1'
#
loop_
_entity.id
_entity.type
_entity.pdbx_description
1 polymer ?
#
loop_
_entity_poly.entity_id
_entity_poly.type
_entity_poly.pdbx_seq_one_letter_code
_entity_poly.pdbx_strand_id
1 'polypeptide(L)'
;MAARGSVSKPASMRWPILLVALTCLAAGPAPPTVELAAAKRLLPTTVTCEDVPCLIEHAYQADAKASQIASRLFKTTGDVSGVGPEEVMDGGFRGTIKLVPQLPINGYRRHLRWVESGALAMDRFFDGLFAGRPMPNYRWRALELRFVRSLVKHRPSAYAFDWTIEYNVEGSLNISEKAVRETLFHELFHLNDEAHGDWSRRHLDKDYQSILEKCGARPTLECLAPYAPNDTLVRGGTYYAFQQNNGIAVHEYAAELAVRYFKEQSELLAKGKLSKRPFKCGPAQNARAWSALVSEFFAGRDLTPAC
;
A
#
# COMPACT_ATOMS: atom_id res chain seq x y z
N MET A 1 -51.51 86.11 8.16
CA MET A 1 -51.67 84.73 7.77
C MET A 1 -50.27 84.10 7.69
N ALA A 2 -49.94 83.28 8.65
CA ALA A 2 -48.61 82.78 8.84
C ALA A 2 -48.48 81.36 8.20
N ALA A 3 -47.50 81.17 7.34
CA ALA A 3 -47.16 79.89 6.77
C ALA A 3 -46.01 79.26 7.60
N ARG A 4 -46.29 78.09 8.17
CA ARG A 4 -45.30 77.30 8.92
C ARG A 4 -44.41 76.47 7.94
N GLY A 5 -43.10 76.69 8.01
CA GLY A 5 -42.12 75.90 7.31
C GLY A 5 -41.83 74.57 8.07
N SER A 6 -41.94 73.47 7.34
CA SER A 6 -41.61 72.14 7.84
C SER A 6 -40.10 71.85 7.64
N VAL A 7 -39.40 71.56 8.77
CA VAL A 7 -37.98 71.13 8.74
C VAL A 7 -37.92 69.61 8.66
N SER A 8 -37.42 69.12 7.55
CA SER A 8 -37.14 67.68 7.37
C SER A 8 -35.82 67.30 8.04
N LYS A 9 -35.86 66.23 8.89
CA LYS A 9 -34.68 65.58 9.51
C LYS A 9 -33.87 64.74 8.47
N PRO A 10 -32.54 64.75 8.56
CA PRO A 10 -31.76 63.89 7.67
C PRO A 10 -31.81 62.43 8.11
N ALA A 11 -31.99 61.57 7.15
CA ALA A 11 -31.97 60.09 7.30
C ALA A 11 -30.54 59.59 7.65
N SER A 12 -30.41 58.91 8.78
CA SER A 12 -29.17 58.26 9.19
C SER A 12 -28.94 56.98 8.36
N MET A 13 -27.97 57.03 7.46
CA MET A 13 -27.53 55.91 6.64
C MET A 13 -26.72 54.96 7.54
N ARG A 14 -27.33 53.83 7.96
CA ARG A 14 -26.64 52.75 8.66
C ARG A 14 -25.95 51.88 7.64
N TRP A 15 -24.64 51.89 7.64
CA TRP A 15 -23.83 50.94 6.88
C TRP A 15 -23.85 49.57 7.59
N PRO A 16 -24.13 48.46 6.89
CA PRO A 16 -23.99 47.14 7.48
C PRO A 16 -22.49 46.79 7.60
N ILE A 17 -22.04 46.57 8.83
CA ILE A 17 -20.71 46.00 9.09
C ILE A 17 -20.78 44.53 8.66
N LEU A 18 -20.18 44.21 7.51
CA LEU A 18 -19.97 42.84 7.08
C LEU A 18 -18.86 42.22 7.96
N LEU A 19 -19.26 41.44 8.96
CA LEU A 19 -18.35 40.58 9.70
C LEU A 19 -17.91 39.44 8.77
N VAL A 20 -16.72 39.56 8.16
CA VAL A 20 -16.03 38.44 7.48
C VAL A 20 -15.52 37.51 8.59
N ALA A 21 -16.27 36.45 8.85
CA ALA A 21 -15.80 35.35 9.67
C ALA A 21 -14.63 34.65 8.95
N LEU A 22 -13.40 34.96 9.38
CA LEU A 22 -12.20 34.22 8.97
C LEU A 22 -12.30 32.83 9.61
N THR A 23 -12.82 31.84 8.88
CA THR A 23 -12.72 30.44 9.27
C THR A 23 -11.25 30.04 9.13
N CYS A 24 -10.53 30.04 10.26
CA CYS A 24 -9.26 29.32 10.35
C CYS A 24 -9.57 27.83 10.09
N LEU A 25 -9.32 27.38 8.88
CA LEU A 25 -9.21 25.95 8.59
C LEU A 25 -8.05 25.44 9.46
N ALA A 26 -8.37 24.83 10.58
CA ALA A 26 -7.38 24.11 11.36
C ALA A 26 -6.75 23.08 10.44
N ALA A 27 -5.47 23.23 10.12
CA ALA A 27 -4.72 22.21 9.41
C ALA A 27 -4.83 20.92 10.22
N GLY A 28 -5.34 19.87 9.60
CA GLY A 28 -5.37 18.55 10.23
C GLY A 28 -3.95 18.14 10.67
N PRO A 29 -3.82 17.15 11.57
CA PRO A 29 -2.51 16.66 11.98
C PRO A 29 -1.71 16.26 10.74
N ALA A 30 -0.43 16.64 10.72
CA ALA A 30 0.48 16.26 9.64
C ALA A 30 0.46 14.74 9.47
N PRO A 31 0.49 14.22 8.23
CA PRO A 31 0.52 12.78 8.01
C PRO A 31 1.75 12.18 8.71
N PRO A 32 1.64 10.93 9.21
CA PRO A 32 2.77 10.26 9.83
C PRO A 32 3.94 10.17 8.86
N THR A 33 5.16 10.29 9.37
CA THR A 33 6.40 10.15 8.60
C THR A 33 7.35 9.20 9.30
N VAL A 34 8.24 8.56 8.54
CA VAL A 34 9.36 7.79 9.11
C VAL A 34 10.22 8.73 9.96
N GLU A 35 10.58 8.29 11.15
CA GLU A 35 11.39 9.07 12.08
C GLU A 35 12.84 9.22 11.60
N LEU A 36 13.50 10.32 12.00
CA LEU A 36 14.87 10.62 11.61
C LEU A 36 15.86 9.49 11.98
N ALA A 37 15.69 8.86 13.16
CA ALA A 37 16.56 7.77 13.59
C ALA A 37 16.47 6.54 12.67
N ALA A 38 15.27 6.21 12.20
CA ALA A 38 15.03 5.14 11.22
C ALA A 38 15.59 5.53 9.85
N ALA A 39 15.33 6.75 9.40
CA ALA A 39 15.86 7.26 8.13
C ALA A 39 17.39 7.25 8.06
N LYS A 40 18.09 7.53 9.18
CA LYS A 40 19.56 7.43 9.27
C LYS A 40 20.10 6.02 9.02
N ARG A 41 19.35 4.98 9.40
CA ARG A 41 19.74 3.59 9.10
C ARG A 41 19.56 3.23 7.62
N LEU A 42 18.54 3.81 6.99
CA LEU A 42 18.20 3.55 5.58
C LEU A 42 19.07 4.34 4.59
N LEU A 43 19.50 5.53 4.99
CA LEU A 43 20.18 6.50 4.15
C LEU A 43 21.58 6.79 4.72
N PRO A 44 22.52 5.84 4.59
CA PRO A 44 23.87 6.03 5.10
C PRO A 44 24.55 7.21 4.38
N THR A 45 25.04 8.16 5.15
CA THR A 45 25.78 9.33 4.68
C THR A 45 26.87 9.70 5.69
N THR A 46 27.95 10.29 5.22
CA THR A 46 29.02 10.85 6.07
C THR A 46 28.70 12.26 6.54
N VAL A 47 27.63 12.87 6.02
CA VAL A 47 27.18 14.21 6.39
C VAL A 47 26.24 14.15 7.58
N THR A 48 26.41 15.04 8.54
CA THR A 48 25.50 15.19 9.66
C THR A 48 24.24 15.90 9.19
N CYS A 49 23.11 15.21 9.25
CA CYS A 49 21.80 15.74 8.90
C CYS A 49 20.89 15.81 10.14
N GLU A 50 20.11 16.88 10.24
CA GLU A 50 19.15 17.12 11.31
C GLU A 50 17.71 16.75 10.91
N ASP A 51 17.49 16.49 9.60
CA ASP A 51 16.19 16.10 9.07
C ASP A 51 16.31 15.04 7.95
N VAL A 52 15.18 14.45 7.60
CA VAL A 52 15.10 13.42 6.56
C VAL A 52 15.34 13.94 5.15
N PRO A 53 14.86 15.13 4.76
CA PRO A 53 15.19 15.73 3.47
C PRO A 53 16.70 15.85 3.21
N CYS A 54 17.47 16.32 4.19
CA CYS A 54 18.92 16.37 4.12
C CYS A 54 19.54 14.99 3.87
N LEU A 55 19.08 13.95 4.60
CA LEU A 55 19.56 12.58 4.39
C LEU A 55 19.29 12.09 2.97
N ILE A 56 18.09 12.34 2.44
CA ILE A 56 17.71 11.95 1.07
C ILE A 56 18.62 12.64 0.06
N GLU A 57 18.82 13.96 0.19
CA GLU A 57 19.64 14.74 -0.73
C GLU A 57 21.06 14.17 -0.80
N HIS A 58 21.69 13.93 0.35
CA HIS A 58 23.06 13.43 0.41
C HIS A 58 23.19 11.96 -0.03
N ALA A 59 22.26 11.08 0.36
CA ALA A 59 22.30 9.68 -0.05
C ALA A 59 22.14 9.51 -1.57
N TYR A 60 21.29 10.35 -2.19
CA TYR A 60 20.99 10.31 -3.62
C TYR A 60 21.79 11.30 -4.47
N GLN A 61 22.82 11.97 -3.93
CA GLN A 61 23.59 13.02 -4.62
C GLN A 61 24.17 12.59 -5.99
N ALA A 62 24.45 11.30 -6.17
CA ALA A 62 24.95 10.73 -7.42
C ALA A 62 23.92 10.66 -8.55
N ASP A 63 22.62 10.85 -8.25
CA ASP A 63 21.50 10.79 -9.22
C ASP A 63 20.41 11.80 -8.84
N ALA A 64 20.50 13.02 -9.35
CA ALA A 64 19.58 14.12 -9.07
C ALA A 64 18.09 13.76 -9.38
N LYS A 65 17.83 12.92 -10.39
CA LYS A 65 16.46 12.47 -10.69
C LYS A 65 15.96 11.49 -9.64
N ALA A 66 16.79 10.57 -9.15
CA ALA A 66 16.44 9.68 -8.06
C ALA A 66 16.20 10.45 -6.76
N SER A 67 17.06 11.45 -6.45
CA SER A 67 16.88 12.35 -5.30
C SER A 67 15.51 13.05 -5.32
N GLN A 68 15.11 13.60 -6.47
CA GLN A 68 13.80 14.23 -6.64
C GLN A 68 12.64 13.27 -6.41
N ILE A 69 12.74 12.02 -6.90
CA ILE A 69 11.70 10.99 -6.71
C ILE A 69 11.60 10.62 -5.22
N ALA A 70 12.72 10.33 -4.56
CA ALA A 70 12.77 9.99 -3.14
C ALA A 70 12.22 11.12 -2.25
N SER A 71 12.58 12.38 -2.58
CA SER A 71 12.07 13.56 -1.86
C SER A 71 10.57 13.76 -2.03
N ARG A 72 10.02 13.54 -3.24
CA ARG A 72 8.56 13.60 -3.45
C ARG A 72 7.84 12.50 -2.71
N LEU A 73 8.36 11.26 -2.76
CA LEU A 73 7.80 10.13 -2.02
C LEU A 73 7.70 10.46 -0.53
N PHE A 74 8.81 10.87 0.10
CA PHE A 74 8.81 11.26 1.51
C PHE A 74 7.83 12.41 1.80
N LYS A 75 7.85 13.47 1.00
CA LYS A 75 6.97 14.62 1.20
C LYS A 75 5.49 14.27 1.12
N THR A 76 5.11 13.30 0.28
CA THR A 76 3.71 12.96 0.02
C THR A 76 3.19 11.88 0.98
N THR A 77 3.97 10.83 1.21
CA THR A 77 3.52 9.65 1.96
C THR A 77 4.22 9.47 3.31
N GLY A 78 5.29 10.22 3.57
CA GLY A 78 6.14 10.03 4.75
C GLY A 78 7.06 8.81 4.65
N ASP A 79 7.06 8.08 3.52
CA ASP A 79 7.90 6.90 3.31
C ASP A 79 9.34 7.32 3.05
N VAL A 80 10.28 6.53 3.57
CA VAL A 80 11.71 6.72 3.27
C VAL A 80 12.21 5.54 2.45
N SER A 81 12.74 5.85 1.27
CA SER A 81 13.43 4.88 0.41
C SER A 81 14.94 4.94 0.65
N GLY A 82 15.52 3.80 0.98
CA GLY A 82 16.95 3.70 1.25
C GLY A 82 17.48 2.32 0.92
N VAL A 83 18.49 1.86 1.62
CA VAL A 83 19.08 0.53 1.43
C VAL A 83 18.75 -0.40 2.58
N GLY A 84 18.55 -1.69 2.27
CA GLY A 84 18.55 -2.75 3.26
C GLY A 84 19.98 -3.18 3.62
N PRO A 85 20.15 -3.95 4.69
CA PRO A 85 21.43 -4.54 5.07
C PRO A 85 21.88 -5.63 4.07
N GLU A 86 23.12 -6.08 4.21
CA GLU A 86 23.53 -7.35 3.59
C GLU A 86 22.92 -8.49 4.40
N GLU A 87 22.21 -9.40 3.73
CA GLU A 87 21.55 -10.53 4.36
C GLU A 87 21.86 -11.86 3.66
N VAL A 88 21.93 -12.91 4.47
CA VAL A 88 21.99 -14.29 4.00
C VAL A 88 20.86 -15.04 4.67
N MET A 89 19.93 -15.56 3.87
CA MET A 89 18.76 -16.27 4.37
C MET A 89 18.61 -17.64 3.72
N ASP A 90 17.96 -18.56 4.43
CA ASP A 90 17.51 -19.81 3.84
C ASP A 90 16.25 -19.58 3.01
N GLY A 91 16.36 -19.75 1.71
CA GLY A 91 15.24 -19.65 0.78
C GLY A 91 14.44 -20.95 0.66
N GLY A 92 14.63 -21.93 1.56
CA GLY A 92 14.00 -23.25 1.48
C GLY A 92 14.36 -23.95 0.17
N PHE A 93 13.36 -24.33 -0.64
CA PHE A 93 13.60 -24.93 -1.95
C PHE A 93 14.40 -24.03 -2.92
N ARG A 94 14.53 -22.75 -2.63
CA ARG A 94 15.34 -21.81 -3.41
C ARG A 94 16.82 -21.85 -3.05
N GLY A 95 17.20 -22.57 -1.98
CA GLY A 95 18.56 -22.60 -1.43
C GLY A 95 18.93 -21.28 -0.73
N THR A 96 20.21 -21.11 -0.45
CA THR A 96 20.72 -19.89 0.21
C THR A 96 20.52 -18.68 -0.69
N ILE A 97 19.87 -17.64 -0.17
CA ILE A 97 19.67 -16.35 -0.81
C ILE A 97 20.62 -15.35 -0.17
N LYS A 98 21.40 -14.64 -0.98
CA LYS A 98 22.25 -13.53 -0.56
C LYS A 98 21.73 -12.23 -1.15
N LEU A 99 21.35 -11.29 -0.28
CA LEU A 99 20.92 -9.95 -0.61
C LEU A 99 22.00 -8.94 -0.23
N VAL A 100 22.20 -7.94 -1.08
CA VAL A 100 23.16 -6.85 -0.82
C VAL A 100 22.46 -5.50 -0.97
N PRO A 101 22.90 -4.46 -0.23
CA PRO A 101 22.39 -3.11 -0.37
C PRO A 101 22.40 -2.63 -1.81
N GLN A 102 21.31 -2.01 -2.28
CA GLN A 102 21.22 -1.48 -3.62
C GLN A 102 20.40 -0.19 -3.64
N LEU A 103 21.04 0.95 -3.48
CA LEU A 103 20.31 2.19 -3.65
C LEU A 103 19.74 2.29 -5.09
N PRO A 104 18.45 2.64 -5.27
CA PRO A 104 17.79 2.62 -6.57
C PRO A 104 18.11 3.88 -7.41
N ILE A 105 19.39 4.00 -7.81
CA ILE A 105 19.92 5.06 -8.67
C ILE A 105 20.30 4.52 -10.05
N ASN A 106 20.55 5.41 -10.99
CA ASN A 106 21.03 5.08 -12.35
C ASN A 106 20.16 4.01 -13.03
N GLY A 107 20.69 2.86 -13.36
CA GLY A 107 19.99 1.74 -14.01
C GLY A 107 18.80 1.21 -13.19
N TYR A 108 18.85 1.35 -11.88
CA TYR A 108 17.78 0.90 -10.96
C TYR A 108 16.75 1.99 -10.60
N ARG A 109 16.96 3.25 -11.02
CA ARG A 109 16.03 4.37 -10.76
C ARG A 109 14.58 4.08 -11.19
N ARG A 110 14.38 3.23 -12.20
CA ARG A 110 13.04 2.80 -12.61
C ARG A 110 12.25 2.15 -11.47
N HIS A 111 12.91 1.39 -10.58
CA HIS A 111 12.27 0.73 -9.44
C HIS A 111 11.79 1.74 -8.42
N LEU A 112 12.59 2.77 -8.11
CA LEU A 112 12.17 3.87 -7.23
C LEU A 112 10.94 4.59 -7.79
N ARG A 113 10.91 4.85 -9.10
CA ARG A 113 9.74 5.45 -9.76
C ARG A 113 8.50 4.54 -9.68
N TRP A 114 8.65 3.24 -9.87
CA TRP A 114 7.55 2.29 -9.76
C TRP A 114 7.01 2.20 -8.32
N VAL A 115 7.89 2.24 -7.33
CA VAL A 115 7.53 2.28 -5.91
C VAL A 115 6.79 3.58 -5.58
N GLU A 116 7.32 4.75 -5.98
CA GLU A 116 6.62 6.04 -5.84
C GLU A 116 5.22 5.99 -6.48
N SER A 117 5.13 5.52 -7.72
CA SER A 117 3.85 5.39 -8.42
C SER A 117 2.87 4.46 -7.69
N GLY A 118 3.37 3.36 -7.12
CA GLY A 118 2.59 2.43 -6.30
C GLY A 118 2.05 3.08 -5.03
N ALA A 119 2.90 3.76 -4.26
CA ALA A 119 2.51 4.48 -3.05
C ALA A 119 1.46 5.57 -3.34
N LEU A 120 1.67 6.37 -4.37
CA LEU A 120 0.68 7.38 -4.80
C LEU A 120 -0.63 6.76 -5.33
N ALA A 121 -0.58 5.56 -5.91
CA ALA A 121 -1.79 4.86 -6.31
C ALA A 121 -2.60 4.36 -5.11
N MET A 122 -1.93 3.96 -4.04
CA MET A 122 -2.58 3.60 -2.77
C MET A 122 -3.23 4.83 -2.13
N ASP A 123 -2.57 5.97 -2.09
CA ASP A 123 -3.16 7.23 -1.62
C ASP A 123 -4.46 7.54 -2.36
N ARG A 124 -4.40 7.57 -3.70
CA ARG A 124 -5.61 7.82 -4.52
C ARG A 124 -6.71 6.78 -4.30
N PHE A 125 -6.33 5.53 -4.09
CA PHE A 125 -7.26 4.46 -3.80
C PHE A 125 -8.00 4.68 -2.48
N PHE A 126 -7.27 4.93 -1.38
CA PHE A 126 -7.88 5.16 -0.07
C PHE A 126 -8.68 6.47 -0.06
N ASP A 127 -8.16 7.55 -0.63
CA ASP A 127 -8.86 8.83 -0.74
C ASP A 127 -10.18 8.68 -1.54
N GLY A 128 -10.16 7.94 -2.66
CA GLY A 128 -11.35 7.70 -3.46
C GLY A 128 -12.37 6.76 -2.79
N LEU A 129 -11.89 5.68 -2.17
CA LEU A 129 -12.74 4.68 -1.54
C LEU A 129 -13.43 5.24 -0.28
N PHE A 130 -12.74 6.10 0.46
CA PHE A 130 -13.22 6.68 1.72
C PHE A 130 -13.58 8.17 1.62
N ALA A 131 -13.78 8.70 0.41
CA ALA A 131 -14.20 10.09 0.23
C ALA A 131 -15.41 10.45 1.12
N GLY A 132 -15.23 11.44 2.01
CA GLY A 132 -16.26 11.88 2.96
C GLY A 132 -16.61 10.86 4.07
N ARG A 133 -15.76 9.89 4.34
CA ARG A 133 -15.94 8.86 5.37
C ARG A 133 -14.71 8.76 6.27
N PRO A 134 -14.84 8.20 7.48
CA PRO A 134 -13.67 7.88 8.31
C PRO A 134 -12.74 6.91 7.59
N MET A 135 -11.44 7.15 7.69
CA MET A 135 -10.41 6.24 7.18
C MET A 135 -10.46 4.91 7.95
N PRO A 136 -10.16 3.79 7.28
CA PRO A 136 -10.09 2.50 7.94
C PRO A 136 -8.87 2.41 8.86
N ASN A 137 -8.88 1.42 9.75
CA ASN A 137 -7.71 1.06 10.53
C ASN A 137 -6.74 0.24 9.66
N TYR A 138 -6.14 0.90 8.68
CA TYR A 138 -5.19 0.33 7.73
C TYR A 138 -4.08 1.34 7.47
N ARG A 139 -2.83 0.96 7.74
CA ARG A 139 -1.68 1.83 7.52
C ARG A 139 -1.06 1.56 6.16
N TRP A 140 -0.85 2.61 5.36
CA TRP A 140 -0.22 2.51 4.02
C TRP A 140 0.83 3.60 3.78
N ARG A 141 1.20 4.35 4.83
CA ARG A 141 2.15 5.47 4.79
C ARG A 141 3.19 5.34 5.89
N ALA A 142 4.21 6.16 5.82
CA ALA A 142 5.33 6.17 6.77
C ALA A 142 6.04 4.81 6.84
N LEU A 143 6.38 4.25 5.68
CA LEU A 143 7.04 2.96 5.52
C LEU A 143 8.55 3.12 5.34
N GLU A 144 9.32 2.20 5.90
CA GLU A 144 10.72 2.00 5.55
C GLU A 144 10.80 1.13 4.28
N LEU A 145 11.29 1.70 3.19
CA LEU A 145 11.45 1.01 1.90
C LEU A 145 12.93 0.70 1.69
N ARG A 146 13.34 -0.53 1.91
CA ARG A 146 14.73 -0.99 1.85
C ARG A 146 15.02 -1.65 0.52
N PHE A 147 15.85 -1.04 -0.29
CA PHE A 147 16.23 -1.60 -1.57
C PHE A 147 17.47 -2.49 -1.45
N VAL A 148 17.34 -3.69 -2.00
CA VAL A 148 18.39 -4.71 -2.06
C VAL A 148 18.49 -5.30 -3.46
N ARG A 149 19.56 -6.03 -3.71
CA ARG A 149 19.78 -6.82 -4.92
C ARG A 149 20.21 -8.22 -4.58
N SER A 150 19.58 -9.21 -5.20
CA SER A 150 19.94 -10.63 -5.06
C SER A 150 21.19 -10.98 -5.87
N LEU A 151 22.12 -11.71 -5.26
CA LEU A 151 23.32 -12.23 -5.93
C LEU A 151 23.15 -13.65 -6.50
N VAL A 152 21.97 -14.25 -6.35
CA VAL A 152 21.68 -15.64 -6.76
C VAL A 152 20.57 -15.72 -7.80
N LYS A 153 20.38 -16.91 -8.39
CA LYS A 153 19.34 -17.13 -9.42
C LYS A 153 17.91 -17.02 -8.88
N HIS A 154 17.70 -17.39 -7.62
CA HIS A 154 16.38 -17.31 -6.98
C HIS A 154 16.24 -15.94 -6.35
N ARG A 155 15.26 -15.18 -6.84
CA ARG A 155 15.11 -13.74 -6.56
C ARG A 155 13.75 -13.49 -5.93
N PRO A 156 13.66 -13.48 -4.59
CA PRO A 156 12.44 -13.02 -3.93
C PRO A 156 12.15 -11.60 -4.39
N SER A 157 10.87 -11.25 -4.54
CA SER A 157 10.49 -9.93 -5.03
C SER A 157 10.50 -8.90 -3.94
N ALA A 158 9.92 -9.23 -2.79
CA ALA A 158 9.89 -8.42 -1.60
C ALA A 158 9.59 -9.30 -0.39
N TYR A 159 9.67 -8.75 0.80
CA TYR A 159 9.10 -9.25 2.05
C TYR A 159 8.92 -8.10 3.04
N ALA A 160 8.04 -8.28 4.03
CA ALA A 160 7.63 -7.21 4.94
C ALA A 160 7.78 -7.62 6.41
N PHE A 161 8.16 -6.67 7.27
CA PHE A 161 8.27 -6.79 8.73
C PHE A 161 8.36 -5.41 9.38
N ASP A 162 7.85 -5.22 10.57
CA ASP A 162 8.02 -3.99 11.37
C ASP A 162 7.85 -2.67 10.58
N TRP A 163 6.81 -2.56 9.75
CA TRP A 163 6.55 -1.42 8.85
C TRP A 163 7.67 -1.14 7.86
N THR A 164 8.46 -2.14 7.57
CA THR A 164 9.49 -2.18 6.56
C THR A 164 9.05 -3.06 5.39
N ILE A 165 9.30 -2.62 4.18
CA ILE A 165 9.24 -3.46 2.98
C ILE A 165 10.65 -3.55 2.40
N GLU A 166 11.22 -4.75 2.44
CA GLU A 166 12.47 -5.05 1.75
C GLU A 166 12.14 -5.35 0.28
N TYR A 167 12.68 -4.54 -0.63
CA TYR A 167 12.36 -4.58 -2.06
C TYR A 167 13.59 -4.99 -2.87
N ASN A 168 13.54 -6.11 -3.56
CA ASN A 168 14.62 -6.58 -4.42
C ASN A 168 14.49 -6.03 -5.84
N VAL A 169 15.44 -5.18 -6.27
CA VAL A 169 15.43 -4.60 -7.62
C VAL A 169 15.55 -5.62 -8.76
N GLU A 170 15.96 -6.84 -8.45
CA GLU A 170 16.00 -7.98 -9.39
C GLU A 170 14.94 -9.03 -9.09
N GLY A 171 13.95 -8.72 -8.24
CA GLY A 171 12.87 -9.62 -7.88
C GLY A 171 12.07 -10.10 -9.09
N SER A 172 11.65 -11.36 -9.05
CA SER A 172 11.00 -12.02 -10.21
C SER A 172 9.65 -11.39 -10.60
N LEU A 173 8.96 -10.74 -9.66
CA LEU A 173 7.70 -10.01 -9.90
C LEU A 173 7.92 -8.51 -10.14
N ASN A 174 9.11 -7.96 -9.86
CA ASN A 174 9.39 -6.52 -9.97
C ASN A 174 9.78 -6.11 -11.40
N ILE A 175 8.96 -6.51 -12.38
CA ILE A 175 9.23 -6.39 -13.83
C ILE A 175 8.47 -5.25 -14.50
N SER A 176 7.46 -4.69 -13.85
CA SER A 176 6.65 -3.59 -14.38
C SER A 176 6.05 -2.77 -13.24
N GLU A 177 5.65 -1.53 -13.54
CA GLU A 177 5.00 -0.64 -12.58
C GLU A 177 3.73 -1.25 -11.97
N LYS A 178 2.92 -1.93 -12.80
CA LYS A 178 1.72 -2.64 -12.32
C LYS A 178 2.07 -3.76 -11.36
N ALA A 179 3.04 -4.60 -11.71
CA ALA A 179 3.45 -5.71 -10.88
C ALA A 179 4.04 -5.23 -9.55
N VAL A 180 4.89 -4.18 -9.57
CA VAL A 180 5.44 -3.57 -8.36
C VAL A 180 4.35 -3.00 -7.45
N ARG A 181 3.35 -2.33 -8.00
CA ARG A 181 2.21 -1.83 -7.21
C ARG A 181 1.42 -2.97 -6.54
N GLU A 182 1.19 -4.08 -7.25
CA GLU A 182 0.53 -5.26 -6.69
C GLU A 182 1.40 -5.91 -5.60
N THR A 183 2.71 -6.05 -5.82
CA THR A 183 3.68 -6.55 -4.83
C THR A 183 3.69 -5.65 -3.57
N LEU A 184 3.76 -4.33 -3.73
CA LEU A 184 3.75 -3.41 -2.59
C LEU A 184 2.45 -3.51 -1.78
N PHE A 185 1.30 -3.66 -2.43
CA PHE A 185 0.03 -3.82 -1.71
C PHE A 185 -0.05 -5.17 -0.99
N HIS A 186 0.53 -6.21 -1.56
CA HIS A 186 0.67 -7.53 -0.96
C HIS A 186 1.51 -7.47 0.33
N GLU A 187 2.71 -6.90 0.24
CA GLU A 187 3.60 -6.75 1.41
C GLU A 187 3.00 -5.82 2.47
N LEU A 188 2.35 -4.76 2.05
CA LEU A 188 1.64 -3.85 2.95
C LEU A 188 0.52 -4.56 3.71
N PHE A 189 -0.16 -5.53 3.07
CA PHE A 189 -1.18 -6.31 3.76
C PHE A 189 -0.56 -7.17 4.87
N HIS A 190 0.58 -7.81 4.66
CA HIS A 190 1.27 -8.58 5.71
C HIS A 190 1.55 -7.72 6.95
N LEU A 191 2.02 -6.47 6.77
CA LEU A 191 2.25 -5.54 7.89
C LEU A 191 0.95 -5.21 8.65
N ASN A 192 -0.15 -5.02 7.95
CA ASN A 192 -1.45 -4.77 8.57
C ASN A 192 -2.03 -6.03 9.21
N ASP A 193 -1.87 -7.20 8.62
CA ASP A 193 -2.30 -8.48 9.16
C ASP A 193 -1.61 -8.78 10.51
N GLU A 194 -0.28 -8.57 10.57
CA GLU A 194 0.50 -8.67 11.79
C GLU A 194 0.03 -7.66 12.86
N ALA A 195 -0.14 -6.38 12.48
CA ALA A 195 -0.61 -5.33 13.37
C ALA A 195 -2.02 -5.61 13.93
N HIS A 196 -2.83 -6.38 13.21
CA HIS A 196 -4.14 -6.88 13.64
C HIS A 196 -4.05 -8.23 14.36
N GLY A 197 -2.87 -8.63 14.82
CA GLY A 197 -2.64 -9.83 15.65
C GLY A 197 -2.78 -11.14 14.89
N ASP A 198 -2.18 -11.25 13.72
CA ASP A 198 -2.22 -12.45 12.87
C ASP A 198 -3.68 -12.81 12.48
N TRP A 199 -4.38 -11.79 11.96
CA TRP A 199 -5.81 -11.87 11.69
C TRP A 199 -6.14 -12.95 10.66
N SER A 200 -5.37 -13.06 9.58
CA SER A 200 -5.62 -14.02 8.51
C SER A 200 -5.63 -15.46 9.01
N ARG A 201 -4.68 -15.83 9.87
CA ARG A 201 -4.63 -17.14 10.49
C ARG A 201 -5.87 -17.43 11.35
N ARG A 202 -6.31 -16.44 12.13
CA ARG A 202 -7.46 -16.61 13.02
C ARG A 202 -8.80 -16.67 12.27
N HIS A 203 -8.92 -15.97 11.14
CA HIS A 203 -10.20 -15.77 10.46
C HIS A 203 -10.35 -16.52 9.14
N LEU A 204 -9.24 -16.82 8.44
CA LEU A 204 -9.28 -17.44 7.11
C LEU A 204 -8.80 -18.89 7.09
N ASP A 205 -8.06 -19.37 8.12
CA ASP A 205 -7.46 -20.71 8.10
C ASP A 205 -8.49 -21.82 7.88
N LYS A 206 -9.65 -21.75 8.54
CA LYS A 206 -10.72 -22.74 8.36
C LYS A 206 -11.19 -22.84 6.90
N ASP A 207 -11.42 -21.71 6.24
CA ASP A 207 -11.86 -21.70 4.84
C ASP A 207 -10.71 -22.13 3.92
N TYR A 208 -9.48 -21.70 4.20
CA TYR A 208 -8.29 -22.11 3.48
C TYR A 208 -8.09 -23.64 3.54
N GLN A 209 -8.13 -24.24 4.72
CA GLN A 209 -8.01 -25.69 4.89
C GLN A 209 -9.15 -26.43 4.20
N SER A 210 -10.40 -25.94 4.28
CA SER A 210 -11.54 -26.57 3.60
C SER A 210 -11.37 -26.58 2.05
N ILE A 211 -10.68 -25.58 1.49
CA ILE A 211 -10.35 -25.56 0.05
C ILE A 211 -9.31 -26.65 -0.26
N LEU A 212 -8.26 -26.74 0.56
CA LEU A 212 -7.21 -27.74 0.37
C LEU A 212 -7.76 -29.17 0.51
N GLU A 213 -8.59 -29.43 1.54
CA GLU A 213 -9.24 -30.72 1.73
C GLU A 213 -10.10 -31.12 0.52
N LYS A 214 -10.88 -30.18 -0.02
CA LYS A 214 -11.70 -30.39 -1.21
C LYS A 214 -10.87 -30.70 -2.45
N CYS A 215 -9.71 -30.07 -2.61
CA CYS A 215 -8.83 -30.26 -3.76
C CYS A 215 -7.83 -31.41 -3.57
N GLY A 216 -7.80 -32.02 -2.38
CA GLY A 216 -6.99 -33.20 -2.06
C GLY A 216 -5.51 -32.91 -1.84
N ALA A 217 -4.75 -33.97 -1.54
CA ALA A 217 -3.34 -33.89 -1.17
C ALA A 217 -2.41 -33.35 -2.29
N ARG A 218 -2.86 -33.40 -3.53
CA ARG A 218 -2.16 -32.84 -4.71
C ARG A 218 -3.15 -31.99 -5.50
N PRO A 219 -3.40 -30.75 -5.05
CA PRO A 219 -4.37 -29.86 -5.67
C PRO A 219 -4.01 -29.56 -7.12
N THR A 220 -4.97 -29.68 -8.03
CA THR A 220 -4.80 -29.27 -9.43
C THR A 220 -5.14 -27.80 -9.60
N LEU A 221 -4.59 -27.16 -10.64
CA LEU A 221 -4.92 -25.78 -10.99
C LEU A 221 -6.44 -25.61 -11.23
N GLU A 222 -7.05 -26.58 -11.89
CA GLU A 222 -8.49 -26.55 -12.18
C GLU A 222 -9.33 -26.54 -10.90
N CYS A 223 -8.98 -27.35 -9.89
CA CYS A 223 -9.67 -27.34 -8.61
C CYS A 223 -9.48 -26.05 -7.85
N LEU A 224 -8.26 -25.49 -7.84
CA LEU A 224 -7.92 -24.27 -7.10
C LEU A 224 -8.40 -22.99 -7.79
N ALA A 225 -8.56 -22.98 -9.11
CA ALA A 225 -8.90 -21.79 -9.90
C ALA A 225 -10.12 -21.01 -9.38
N PRO A 226 -11.24 -21.63 -8.98
CA PRO A 226 -12.38 -20.90 -8.44
C PRO A 226 -12.13 -20.20 -7.11
N TYR A 227 -11.09 -20.59 -6.39
CA TYR A 227 -10.72 -20.10 -5.05
C TYR A 227 -9.51 -19.15 -5.08
N ALA A 228 -8.75 -19.14 -6.18
CA ALA A 228 -7.57 -18.29 -6.31
C ALA A 228 -7.96 -16.81 -6.47
N PRO A 229 -7.53 -15.92 -5.55
CA PRO A 229 -7.87 -14.50 -5.66
C PRO A 229 -7.28 -13.86 -6.92
N ASN A 230 -6.08 -14.27 -7.33
CA ASN A 230 -5.40 -13.79 -8.51
C ASN A 230 -4.85 -14.96 -9.36
N ASP A 231 -4.58 -14.67 -10.65
CA ASP A 231 -4.05 -15.64 -11.61
C ASP A 231 -2.50 -15.80 -11.51
N THR A 232 -1.88 -15.31 -10.42
CA THR A 232 -0.43 -15.39 -10.20
C THR A 232 -0.02 -16.83 -9.99
N LEU A 233 0.75 -17.39 -10.93
CA LEU A 233 1.28 -18.75 -10.84
C LEU A 233 2.73 -18.71 -10.35
N VAL A 234 3.07 -19.66 -9.48
CA VAL A 234 4.44 -19.89 -9.05
C VAL A 234 5.13 -20.96 -9.89
N ARG A 235 6.44 -20.98 -9.83
CA ARG A 235 7.23 -22.04 -10.44
C ARG A 235 6.87 -23.37 -9.78
N GLY A 236 6.42 -24.31 -10.56
CA GLY A 236 5.88 -25.60 -10.08
C GLY A 236 4.40 -25.79 -10.40
N GLY A 237 3.73 -24.72 -10.93
CA GLY A 237 2.41 -24.82 -11.54
C GLY A 237 1.24 -24.76 -10.57
N THR A 238 1.40 -24.11 -9.42
CA THR A 238 0.26 -23.76 -8.54
C THR A 238 0.04 -22.27 -8.48
N TYR A 239 -1.15 -21.84 -8.00
CA TYR A 239 -1.42 -20.44 -7.68
C TYR A 239 -0.58 -19.99 -6.48
N TYR A 240 -0.09 -18.76 -6.51
CA TYR A 240 0.73 -18.19 -5.43
C TYR A 240 0.00 -18.25 -4.07
N ALA A 241 -1.29 -17.96 -4.05
CA ALA A 241 -2.15 -18.04 -2.87
C ALA A 241 -2.22 -19.45 -2.23
N PHE A 242 -1.82 -20.51 -2.95
CA PHE A 242 -1.85 -21.89 -2.50
C PHE A 242 -0.46 -22.55 -2.54
N GLN A 243 0.60 -21.75 -2.60
CA GLN A 243 1.96 -22.25 -2.57
C GLN A 243 2.27 -22.87 -1.20
N GLN A 244 2.62 -24.15 -1.20
CA GLN A 244 3.10 -24.83 0.00
C GLN A 244 4.56 -24.49 0.28
N ASN A 245 4.96 -24.57 1.55
CA ASN A 245 6.33 -24.30 2.02
C ASN A 245 6.84 -22.88 1.74
N ASN A 246 5.93 -21.90 1.72
CA ASN A 246 6.25 -20.48 1.66
C ASN A 246 5.71 -19.79 2.92
N GLY A 247 6.39 -19.99 4.05
CA GLY A 247 5.92 -19.49 5.34
C GLY A 247 4.57 -20.09 5.76
N ILE A 248 3.71 -19.28 6.33
CA ILE A 248 2.33 -19.65 6.72
C ILE A 248 1.43 -19.37 5.51
N ALA A 249 1.04 -20.41 4.80
CA ALA A 249 0.37 -20.31 3.51
C ALA A 249 -0.95 -19.51 3.52
N VAL A 250 -1.69 -19.47 4.63
CA VAL A 250 -2.91 -18.65 4.75
C VAL A 250 -2.62 -17.14 4.73
N HIS A 251 -1.43 -16.71 5.16
CA HIS A 251 -1.00 -15.31 5.06
C HIS A 251 -0.89 -14.89 3.60
N GLU A 252 -0.28 -15.74 2.77
CA GLU A 252 -0.17 -15.50 1.33
C GLU A 252 -1.53 -15.46 0.62
N TYR A 253 -2.42 -16.38 1.00
CA TYR A 253 -3.81 -16.35 0.51
C TYR A 253 -4.52 -15.03 0.87
N ALA A 254 -4.36 -14.57 2.11
CA ALA A 254 -4.96 -13.34 2.58
C ALA A 254 -4.38 -12.09 1.89
N ALA A 255 -3.07 -12.04 1.69
CA ALA A 255 -2.42 -10.97 0.96
C ALA A 255 -2.86 -10.93 -0.52
N GLU A 256 -2.97 -12.09 -1.18
CA GLU A 256 -3.53 -12.18 -2.53
C GLU A 256 -5.01 -11.77 -2.58
N LEU A 257 -5.79 -12.07 -1.54
CA LEU A 257 -7.18 -11.63 -1.41
C LEU A 257 -7.26 -10.10 -1.27
N ALA A 258 -6.38 -9.49 -0.49
CA ALA A 258 -6.29 -8.03 -0.35
C ALA A 258 -5.88 -7.36 -1.66
N VAL A 259 -4.91 -7.93 -2.42
CA VAL A 259 -4.58 -7.46 -3.77
C VAL A 259 -5.79 -7.56 -4.70
N ARG A 260 -6.56 -8.64 -4.61
CA ARG A 260 -7.79 -8.78 -5.40
C ARG A 260 -8.82 -7.71 -5.05
N TYR A 261 -9.01 -7.43 -3.77
CA TYR A 261 -9.87 -6.35 -3.32
C TYR A 261 -9.40 -5.00 -3.87
N PHE A 262 -8.13 -4.67 -3.71
CA PHE A 262 -7.54 -3.44 -4.25
C PHE A 262 -7.79 -3.29 -5.77
N LYS A 263 -7.63 -4.36 -6.55
CA LYS A 263 -7.84 -4.37 -8.00
C LYS A 263 -9.30 -4.14 -8.36
N GLU A 264 -10.24 -4.85 -7.74
CA GLU A 264 -11.68 -4.73 -8.02
C GLU A 264 -12.22 -3.36 -7.61
N GLN A 265 -11.89 -2.88 -6.41
CA GLN A 265 -12.34 -1.56 -5.97
C GLN A 265 -11.71 -0.44 -6.82
N SER A 266 -10.42 -0.55 -7.18
CA SER A 266 -9.76 0.43 -8.06
C SER A 266 -10.41 0.47 -9.46
N GLU A 267 -10.80 -0.68 -10.00
CA GLU A 267 -11.50 -0.74 -11.29
C GLU A 267 -12.88 -0.08 -11.20
N LEU A 268 -13.62 -0.32 -10.12
CA LEU A 268 -14.92 0.32 -9.90
C LEU A 268 -14.81 1.83 -9.71
N LEU A 269 -13.82 2.31 -8.95
CA LEU A 269 -13.55 3.74 -8.80
C LEU A 269 -13.21 4.40 -10.13
N ALA A 270 -12.43 3.72 -10.97
CA ALA A 270 -11.99 4.27 -12.25
C ALA A 270 -13.02 4.16 -13.38
N LYS A 271 -13.80 3.08 -13.42
CA LYS A 271 -14.67 2.74 -14.58
C LYS A 271 -16.15 2.60 -14.24
N GLY A 272 -16.51 2.58 -12.95
CA GLY A 272 -17.88 2.33 -12.49
C GLY A 272 -18.39 0.90 -12.70
N LYS A 273 -17.58 0.01 -13.26
CA LYS A 273 -17.96 -1.39 -13.53
C LYS A 273 -16.75 -2.30 -13.51
N LEU A 274 -16.96 -3.59 -13.20
CA LEU A 274 -15.93 -4.62 -13.31
C LEU A 274 -15.90 -5.24 -14.70
N SER A 275 -14.71 -5.62 -15.14
CA SER A 275 -14.49 -6.39 -16.37
C SER A 275 -14.73 -7.88 -16.20
N LYS A 276 -14.67 -8.39 -14.97
CA LYS A 276 -14.90 -9.79 -14.60
C LYS A 276 -15.93 -9.88 -13.46
N ARG A 277 -16.50 -11.07 -13.28
CA ARG A 277 -17.37 -11.37 -12.13
C ARG A 277 -16.60 -11.10 -10.82
N PRO A 278 -17.23 -10.46 -9.80
CA PRO A 278 -16.60 -10.24 -8.50
C PRO A 278 -16.10 -11.53 -7.87
N PHE A 279 -14.93 -11.50 -7.25
CA PHE A 279 -14.36 -12.67 -6.58
C PHE A 279 -15.29 -13.26 -5.51
N LYS A 280 -15.95 -12.39 -4.72
CA LYS A 280 -16.91 -12.79 -3.70
C LYS A 280 -18.09 -13.61 -4.23
N CYS A 281 -18.39 -13.50 -5.52
CA CYS A 281 -19.49 -14.24 -6.18
C CYS A 281 -19.07 -15.65 -6.66
N GLY A 282 -17.88 -16.11 -6.31
CA GLY A 282 -17.40 -17.46 -6.51
C GLY A 282 -17.99 -18.46 -5.47
N PRO A 283 -17.22 -19.49 -5.08
CA PRO A 283 -17.59 -20.39 -4.02
C PRO A 283 -17.87 -19.71 -2.67
N ALA A 284 -18.59 -20.36 -1.78
CA ALA A 284 -18.99 -19.78 -0.48
C ALA A 284 -17.79 -19.34 0.38
N GLN A 285 -16.64 -20.03 0.29
CA GLN A 285 -15.40 -19.64 0.95
C GLN A 285 -14.94 -18.23 0.52
N ASN A 286 -15.04 -17.92 -0.78
CA ASN A 286 -14.67 -16.60 -1.29
C ASN A 286 -15.54 -15.49 -0.69
N ALA A 287 -16.85 -15.71 -0.61
CA ALA A 287 -17.77 -14.73 -0.03
C ALA A 287 -17.46 -14.48 1.44
N ARG A 288 -17.18 -15.54 2.22
CA ARG A 288 -16.84 -15.40 3.64
C ARG A 288 -15.49 -14.69 3.83
N ALA A 289 -14.44 -15.13 3.12
CA ALA A 289 -13.13 -14.53 3.19
C ALA A 289 -13.16 -13.05 2.78
N TRP A 290 -13.87 -12.73 1.71
CA TRP A 290 -14.08 -11.35 1.27
C TRP A 290 -14.79 -10.50 2.32
N SER A 291 -15.91 -10.97 2.86
CA SER A 291 -16.68 -10.26 3.89
C SER A 291 -15.85 -10.01 5.14
N ALA A 292 -15.08 -11.00 5.59
CA ALA A 292 -14.20 -10.88 6.74
C ALA A 292 -13.09 -9.84 6.49
N LEU A 293 -12.41 -9.90 5.34
CA LEU A 293 -11.38 -8.93 4.95
C LEU A 293 -11.93 -7.49 4.91
N VAL A 294 -13.08 -7.31 4.24
CA VAL A 294 -13.70 -5.99 4.06
C VAL A 294 -14.14 -5.41 5.40
N SER A 295 -14.70 -6.24 6.29
CA SER A 295 -15.12 -5.80 7.61
C SER A 295 -13.94 -5.33 8.47
N GLU A 296 -12.85 -6.09 8.49
CA GLU A 296 -11.70 -5.82 9.34
C GLU A 296 -10.88 -4.62 8.83
N PHE A 297 -10.44 -4.69 7.59
CA PHE A 297 -9.43 -3.77 7.07
C PHE A 297 -10.00 -2.56 6.31
N PHE A 298 -11.25 -2.65 5.87
CA PHE A 298 -11.84 -1.61 4.99
C PHE A 298 -13.17 -1.07 5.52
N ALA A 299 -13.40 -1.15 6.83
CA ALA A 299 -14.58 -0.60 7.52
C ALA A 299 -15.92 -0.95 6.81
N GLY A 300 -16.02 -2.18 6.28
CA GLY A 300 -17.19 -2.65 5.53
C GLY A 300 -17.36 -2.05 4.14
N ARG A 301 -16.36 -1.29 3.62
CA ARG A 301 -16.48 -0.61 2.33
C ARG A 301 -16.27 -1.58 1.17
N ASP A 302 -17.32 -1.88 0.45
CA ASP A 302 -17.31 -2.75 -0.73
C ASP A 302 -18.20 -2.14 -1.82
N LEU A 303 -17.59 -1.78 -2.95
CA LEU A 303 -18.29 -1.22 -4.12
C LEU A 303 -18.73 -2.30 -5.09
N THR A 304 -18.30 -3.57 -4.90
CA THR A 304 -18.66 -4.64 -5.83
C THR A 304 -20.15 -4.94 -5.75
N PRO A 305 -20.80 -5.19 -6.88
CA PRO A 305 -22.23 -5.49 -6.89
C PRO A 305 -22.56 -6.75 -6.08
N ALA A 306 -23.81 -6.84 -5.67
CA ALA A 306 -24.35 -8.06 -5.07
C ALA A 306 -24.28 -9.23 -6.06
N CYS A 307 -24.14 -10.43 -5.52
CA CYS A 307 -24.19 -11.65 -6.31
C CYS A 307 -25.64 -12.05 -6.59
#